data_861ee9c89928bd29e60ada57a5b3fc35
#
_entry.id   861ee9c89928bd29e60ada57a5b3fc35
#
_cell.length_a   1.000
_cell.length_b   1.000
_cell.length_c   1.000
_cell.angle_alpha   90.00
_cell.angle_beta   90.00
_cell.angle_gamma   90.00
#
_symmetry.space_group_name_H-M   'P 1'
#
loop_
_entity.id
_entity.type
_entity.pdbx_description
1 polymer ?
#
loop_
_entity_poly.entity_id
_entity_poly.type
_entity_poly.pdbx_seq_one_letter_code
_entity_poly.pdbx_strand_id
1 'polypeptide(L)'
;MKILQLGKFYPIRGGVEKVMYDLMTGLSAMGVSCDMLCAACEKEEVGERQLNERAKLMCMRSFAKVKATMLSPAMMFKMRRIRKDYDIVHVHHPDPMACLALWFSGYKGKVALHWHSDIIKQRKLLKLYKPLQRWLINRADVIIGTSPVYLKASPWLRDVQDKTVCLPIGVVPLDVDVEGAAALREEYKGKKIIFSLGRLVPYKGYKYLIDSARHLDNSYVILIGGGGPLKTPLLEQIENSGLQDKVKLLGFLSDSEVTAYFGACDLFCMSSVYATVAFGIVQIEAMSAGKPVVATKIPGSGVSWVNAHKESGINVEPKDSAALALAFKRILECEDTYNAYSEQASQRYWTMFTKAKMIEKCVEIYKNL
;
A
#
# COMPACT_ATOMS: atom_id res chain seq x y z
N MET A 1 22.63 -9.50 -14.67
CA MET A 1 22.12 -8.35 -13.91
C MET A 1 21.85 -8.83 -12.50
N LYS A 2 22.50 -8.20 -11.52
CA LYS A 2 22.32 -8.47 -10.09
C LYS A 2 21.83 -7.21 -9.37
N ILE A 3 20.73 -7.33 -8.64
CA ILE A 3 19.98 -6.20 -8.06
C ILE A 3 20.01 -6.28 -6.55
N LEU A 4 20.16 -5.14 -5.89
CA LEU A 4 19.99 -5.00 -4.45
C LEU A 4 18.78 -4.14 -4.13
N GLN A 5 17.77 -4.71 -3.49
CA GLN A 5 16.71 -3.97 -2.83
C GLN A 5 17.26 -3.40 -1.52
N LEU A 6 17.24 -2.07 -1.36
CA LEU A 6 17.86 -1.39 -0.21
C LEU A 6 16.83 -0.57 0.56
N GLY A 7 16.70 -0.84 1.84
CA GLY A 7 15.91 -0.04 2.76
C GLY A 7 15.02 -0.83 3.70
N LYS A 8 14.25 -0.06 4.45
CA LYS A 8 13.21 -0.56 5.34
C LYS A 8 13.70 -1.57 6.38
N PHE A 9 12.85 -2.50 6.75
CA PHE A 9 13.12 -3.45 7.81
C PHE A 9 12.37 -4.77 7.62
N TYR A 10 12.81 -5.78 8.33
CA TYR A 10 12.16 -7.08 8.43
C TYR A 10 11.94 -7.44 9.91
N PRO A 11 10.85 -8.13 10.30
CA PRO A 11 9.80 -8.68 9.45
C PRO A 11 8.88 -7.60 8.84
N ILE A 12 8.10 -8.00 7.83
CA ILE A 12 7.18 -7.14 7.09
C ILE A 12 6.09 -6.64 8.04
N ARG A 13 5.92 -5.31 8.12
CA ARG A 13 4.89 -4.66 8.96
C ARG A 13 4.05 -3.63 8.20
N GLY A 14 4.33 -3.42 6.93
CA GLY A 14 3.64 -2.43 6.11
C GLY A 14 3.80 -2.65 4.61
N GLY A 15 3.09 -1.83 3.83
CA GLY A 15 3.02 -2.01 2.38
C GLY A 15 4.35 -1.83 1.66
N VAL A 16 5.24 -0.94 2.14
CA VAL A 16 6.53 -0.71 1.47
C VAL A 16 7.47 -1.89 1.64
N GLU A 17 7.54 -2.45 2.85
CA GLU A 17 8.32 -3.66 3.15
C GLU A 17 7.80 -4.85 2.33
N LYS A 18 6.46 -4.96 2.20
CA LYS A 18 5.82 -6.00 1.39
C LYS A 18 6.21 -5.87 -0.09
N VAL A 19 6.12 -4.68 -0.66
CA VAL A 19 6.51 -4.43 -2.06
C VAL A 19 7.98 -4.76 -2.28
N MET A 20 8.86 -4.35 -1.38
CA MET A 20 10.29 -4.63 -1.46
C MET A 20 10.59 -6.14 -1.44
N TYR A 21 9.94 -6.88 -0.55
CA TYR A 21 10.06 -8.33 -0.45
C TYR A 21 9.46 -9.04 -1.67
N ASP A 22 8.30 -8.58 -2.15
CA ASP A 22 7.64 -9.13 -3.33
C ASP A 22 8.46 -8.90 -4.62
N LEU A 23 9.13 -7.74 -4.74
CA LEU A 23 10.07 -7.49 -5.83
C LEU A 23 11.27 -8.43 -5.76
N MET A 24 11.90 -8.61 -4.59
CA MET A 24 13.02 -9.54 -4.44
C MET A 24 12.63 -10.97 -4.82
N THR A 25 11.55 -11.49 -4.23
CA THR A 25 11.11 -12.86 -4.46
C THR A 25 10.58 -13.08 -5.88
N GLY A 26 9.85 -12.12 -6.43
CA GLY A 26 9.32 -12.22 -7.78
C GLY A 26 10.40 -12.14 -8.86
N LEU A 27 11.36 -11.23 -8.74
CA LEU A 27 12.50 -11.12 -9.64
C LEU A 27 13.36 -12.39 -9.62
N SER A 28 13.62 -12.92 -8.42
CA SER A 28 14.40 -14.16 -8.29
C SER A 28 13.70 -15.37 -8.91
N ALA A 29 12.38 -15.46 -8.80
CA ALA A 29 11.57 -16.49 -9.46
C ALA A 29 11.61 -16.38 -11.00
N MET A 30 11.78 -15.17 -11.54
CA MET A 30 11.99 -14.94 -12.99
C MET A 30 13.45 -15.12 -13.45
N GLY A 31 14.33 -15.63 -12.59
CA GLY A 31 15.73 -15.89 -12.92
C GLY A 31 16.66 -14.68 -12.79
N VAL A 32 16.19 -13.55 -12.24
CA VAL A 32 17.01 -12.35 -11.98
C VAL A 32 17.58 -12.42 -10.56
N SER A 33 18.90 -12.30 -10.40
CA SER A 33 19.51 -12.26 -9.06
C SER A 33 19.11 -10.98 -8.34
N CYS A 34 18.42 -11.14 -7.22
CA CYS A 34 17.89 -10.00 -6.47
C CYS A 34 17.97 -10.26 -4.96
N ASP A 35 18.85 -9.55 -4.30
CA ASP A 35 19.02 -9.62 -2.84
C ASP A 35 18.32 -8.43 -2.16
N MET A 36 18.08 -8.54 -0.84
CA MET A 36 17.51 -7.49 -0.03
C MET A 36 18.43 -7.18 1.16
N LEU A 37 18.76 -5.88 1.33
CA LEU A 37 19.48 -5.36 2.49
C LEU A 37 18.58 -4.40 3.27
N CYS A 38 18.27 -4.77 4.51
CA CYS A 38 17.36 -4.03 5.38
C CYS A 38 17.81 -4.03 6.85
N ALA A 39 17.11 -3.28 7.69
CA ALA A 39 17.31 -3.32 9.13
C ALA A 39 16.46 -4.43 9.78
N ALA A 40 16.96 -5.07 10.82
CA ALA A 40 16.19 -5.98 11.65
C ALA A 40 15.37 -5.21 12.69
N CYS A 41 14.08 -5.52 12.82
CA CYS A 41 13.22 -4.99 13.88
C CYS A 41 13.48 -5.69 15.22
N GLU A 42 13.81 -6.96 15.18
CA GLU A 42 13.99 -7.86 16.30
C GLU A 42 15.37 -8.50 16.23
N LYS A 43 15.93 -8.88 17.38
CA LYS A 43 17.29 -9.44 17.44
C LYS A 43 17.39 -10.77 16.73
N GLU A 44 16.34 -11.56 16.77
CA GLU A 44 16.18 -12.88 16.17
C GLU A 44 16.22 -12.83 14.64
N GLU A 45 15.90 -11.67 14.08
CA GLU A 45 15.89 -11.45 12.63
C GLU A 45 17.27 -11.05 12.06
N VAL A 46 18.23 -10.73 12.93
CA VAL A 46 19.57 -10.33 12.48
C VAL A 46 20.31 -11.51 11.85
N GLY A 47 20.78 -11.28 10.62
CA GLY A 47 21.56 -12.30 9.89
C GLY A 47 21.32 -12.26 8.40
N GLU A 48 21.91 -13.24 7.73
CA GLU A 48 21.75 -13.46 6.30
C GLU A 48 21.03 -14.79 6.08
N ARG A 49 19.98 -14.77 5.25
CA ARG A 49 19.18 -15.96 4.93
C ARG A 49 19.12 -16.12 3.42
N GLN A 50 19.57 -17.27 2.91
CA GLN A 50 19.34 -17.63 1.52
C GLN A 50 17.90 -18.10 1.36
N LEU A 51 17.12 -17.42 0.52
CA LEU A 51 15.72 -17.77 0.25
C LEU A 51 15.61 -18.75 -0.94
N ASN A 52 16.44 -18.55 -1.95
CA ASN A 52 16.62 -19.43 -3.09
C ASN A 52 17.99 -19.14 -3.74
N GLU A 53 18.35 -19.82 -4.82
CA GLU A 53 19.66 -19.66 -5.49
C GLU A 53 19.98 -18.21 -5.92
N ARG A 54 18.96 -17.36 -6.09
CA ARG A 54 19.05 -16.01 -6.66
C ARG A 54 18.59 -14.90 -5.71
N ALA A 55 18.18 -15.24 -4.49
CA ALA A 55 17.68 -14.26 -3.52
C ALA A 55 18.23 -14.51 -2.12
N LYS A 56 18.86 -13.49 -1.57
CA LYS A 56 19.37 -13.46 -0.19
C LYS A 56 18.75 -12.28 0.57
N LEU A 57 18.22 -12.55 1.75
CA LEU A 57 17.77 -11.56 2.70
C LEU A 57 18.89 -11.27 3.70
N MET A 58 19.32 -10.01 3.78
CA MET A 58 20.36 -9.52 4.69
C MET A 58 19.76 -8.52 5.68
N CYS A 59 19.48 -8.97 6.90
CA CYS A 59 18.90 -8.16 7.97
C CYS A 59 19.99 -7.69 8.92
N MET A 60 20.25 -6.38 8.93
CA MET A 60 21.30 -5.78 9.75
C MET A 60 20.78 -5.32 11.10
N ARG A 61 21.59 -5.56 12.14
CA ARG A 61 21.27 -5.12 13.50
C ARG A 61 20.97 -3.63 13.53
N SER A 62 19.85 -3.26 14.16
CA SER A 62 19.48 -1.90 14.52
C SER A 62 19.67 -1.67 16.01
N PHE A 63 19.99 -0.44 16.44
CA PHE A 63 20.16 -0.09 17.84
C PHE A 63 19.00 0.75 18.39
N ALA A 64 18.24 1.42 17.52
CA ALA A 64 17.09 2.23 17.93
C ALA A 64 16.09 2.38 16.77
N LYS A 65 14.86 2.70 17.14
CA LYS A 65 13.80 3.10 16.20
C LYS A 65 13.42 4.55 16.46
N VAL A 66 13.60 5.40 15.45
CA VAL A 66 13.19 6.81 15.50
C VAL A 66 12.04 7.01 14.52
N LYS A 67 10.83 7.19 15.08
CA LYS A 67 9.57 7.25 14.27
C LYS A 67 9.40 5.99 13.42
N ALA A 68 9.46 6.11 12.10
CA ALA A 68 9.31 5.00 11.15
C ALA A 68 10.65 4.49 10.60
N THR A 69 11.79 4.97 11.12
CA THR A 69 13.14 4.61 10.65
C THR A 69 13.86 3.80 11.71
N MET A 70 14.37 2.63 11.31
CA MET A 70 15.30 1.83 12.11
C MET A 70 16.72 2.35 11.90
N LEU A 71 17.41 2.69 13.00
CA LEU A 71 18.79 3.18 12.93
C LEU A 71 19.74 1.99 12.95
N SER A 72 20.37 1.71 11.81
CA SER A 72 21.26 0.58 11.59
C SER A 72 22.58 1.00 10.91
N PRO A 73 23.61 1.45 11.66
CA PRO A 73 24.93 1.70 11.07
C PRO A 73 25.52 0.46 10.40
N ALA A 74 25.21 -0.73 10.92
CA ALA A 74 25.62 -1.98 10.31
C ALA A 74 25.21 -2.11 8.83
N MET A 75 24.03 -1.57 8.46
CA MET A 75 23.55 -1.53 7.08
C MET A 75 24.45 -0.65 6.19
N MET A 76 25.00 0.45 6.72
CA MET A 76 25.93 1.33 5.99
C MET A 76 27.23 0.61 5.67
N PHE A 77 27.84 -0.05 6.66
CA PHE A 77 29.09 -0.80 6.47
C PHE A 77 28.86 -2.02 5.57
N LYS A 78 27.76 -2.75 5.74
CA LYS A 78 27.41 -3.86 4.85
C LYS A 78 27.28 -3.39 3.41
N MET A 79 26.49 -2.32 3.15
CA MET A 79 26.34 -1.74 1.82
C MET A 79 27.69 -1.36 1.20
N ARG A 80 28.58 -0.71 1.96
CA ARG A 80 29.92 -0.34 1.49
C ARG A 80 30.77 -1.60 1.10
N ARG A 81 30.64 -2.69 1.83
CA ARG A 81 31.37 -3.93 1.58
C ARG A 81 30.91 -4.59 0.30
N ILE A 82 29.59 -4.66 0.07
CA ILE A 82 28.99 -5.41 -1.04
C ILE A 82 28.69 -4.58 -2.28
N ARG A 83 28.98 -3.26 -2.28
CA ARG A 83 28.57 -2.33 -3.34
C ARG A 83 29.02 -2.70 -4.75
N LYS A 84 30.11 -3.45 -4.87
CA LYS A 84 30.67 -3.86 -6.17
C LYS A 84 30.02 -5.13 -6.74
N ASP A 85 29.19 -5.80 -5.93
CA ASP A 85 28.57 -7.07 -6.29
C ASP A 85 27.25 -6.89 -7.05
N TYR A 86 26.78 -5.63 -7.19
CA TYR A 86 25.47 -5.31 -7.76
C TYR A 86 25.60 -4.31 -8.91
N ASP A 87 24.84 -4.59 -9.97
CA ASP A 87 24.70 -3.71 -11.13
C ASP A 87 23.72 -2.56 -10.84
N ILE A 88 22.64 -2.85 -10.10
CA ILE A 88 21.57 -1.93 -9.75
C ILE A 88 21.30 -1.96 -8.25
N VAL A 89 21.20 -0.78 -7.63
CA VAL A 89 20.67 -0.61 -6.28
C VAL A 89 19.31 0.06 -6.35
N HIS A 90 18.26 -0.65 -5.91
CA HIS A 90 16.89 -0.16 -5.86
C HIS A 90 16.57 0.32 -4.44
N VAL A 91 16.51 1.63 -4.25
CA VAL A 91 16.30 2.26 -2.94
C VAL A 91 14.84 2.56 -2.72
N HIS A 92 14.27 2.12 -1.58
CA HIS A 92 12.87 2.35 -1.23
C HIS A 92 12.69 3.58 -0.33
N HIS A 93 12.18 4.68 -0.87
CA HIS A 93 11.89 5.91 -0.15
C HIS A 93 10.43 5.94 0.37
N PRO A 94 10.15 6.45 1.60
CA PRO A 94 11.07 7.14 2.49
C PRO A 94 11.82 6.19 3.43
N ASP A 95 13.12 6.23 3.36
CA ASP A 95 14.02 5.60 4.32
C ASP A 95 15.36 6.37 4.42
N PRO A 96 15.54 7.23 5.45
CA PRO A 96 16.78 7.95 5.66
C PRO A 96 18.01 7.06 5.83
N MET A 97 17.86 5.87 6.44
CA MET A 97 18.99 4.95 6.63
C MET A 97 19.44 4.32 5.32
N ALA A 98 18.52 3.93 4.44
CA ALA A 98 18.86 3.45 3.10
C ALA A 98 19.60 4.52 2.29
N CYS A 99 19.13 5.75 2.36
CA CYS A 99 19.78 6.89 1.71
C CYS A 99 21.20 7.11 2.24
N LEU A 100 21.39 7.10 3.57
CA LEU A 100 22.72 7.22 4.20
C LEU A 100 23.62 6.03 3.82
N ALA A 101 23.10 4.83 3.80
CA ALA A 101 23.86 3.62 3.44
C ALA A 101 24.35 3.70 1.98
N LEU A 102 23.50 4.13 1.07
CA LEU A 102 23.91 4.35 -0.33
C LEU A 102 24.96 5.46 -0.44
N TRP A 103 24.74 6.60 0.20
CA TRP A 103 25.67 7.73 0.18
C TRP A 103 27.05 7.36 0.73
N PHE A 104 27.08 6.76 1.93
CA PHE A 104 28.30 6.34 2.61
C PHE A 104 29.06 5.26 1.84
N SER A 105 28.35 4.39 1.12
CA SER A 105 28.96 3.30 0.36
C SER A 105 29.85 3.79 -0.78
N GLY A 106 29.56 4.97 -1.34
CA GLY A 106 30.20 5.45 -2.56
C GLY A 106 29.89 4.59 -3.79
N TYR A 107 28.71 3.97 -3.85
CA TYR A 107 28.25 3.17 -4.97
C TYR A 107 28.21 3.96 -6.29
N LYS A 108 28.75 3.39 -7.37
CA LYS A 108 28.88 4.03 -8.69
C LYS A 108 27.99 3.42 -9.78
N GLY A 109 27.38 2.28 -9.53
CA GLY A 109 26.44 1.61 -10.46
C GLY A 109 25.11 2.33 -10.56
N LYS A 110 24.14 1.70 -11.21
CA LYS A 110 22.81 2.27 -11.46
C LYS A 110 21.94 2.31 -10.21
N VAL A 111 21.19 3.40 -10.05
CA VAL A 111 20.29 3.62 -8.89
C VAL A 111 18.86 3.81 -9.37
N ALA A 112 17.98 2.87 -9.00
CA ALA A 112 16.54 3.01 -9.09
C ALA A 112 16.00 3.53 -7.76
N LEU A 113 15.30 4.64 -7.75
CA LEU A 113 14.68 5.22 -6.55
C LEU A 113 13.17 4.97 -6.56
N HIS A 114 12.67 4.09 -5.70
CA HIS A 114 11.23 3.85 -5.57
C HIS A 114 10.62 4.84 -4.58
N TRP A 115 9.86 5.78 -5.10
CA TRP A 115 9.20 6.85 -4.36
C TRP A 115 7.80 6.43 -3.93
N HIS A 116 7.68 5.77 -2.77
CA HIS A 116 6.39 5.27 -2.27
C HIS A 116 5.52 6.37 -1.66
N SER A 117 6.11 7.35 -1.01
CA SER A 117 5.39 8.49 -0.44
C SER A 117 6.30 9.64 -0.04
N ASP A 118 5.74 10.84 0.02
CA ASP A 118 6.39 12.02 0.60
C ASP A 118 6.43 11.91 2.13
N ILE A 119 7.42 12.55 2.75
CA ILE A 119 7.51 12.70 4.21
C ILE A 119 6.69 13.94 4.60
N ILE A 120 5.47 13.73 5.11
CA ILE A 120 4.54 14.83 5.42
C ILE A 120 4.55 15.21 6.91
N LYS A 121 4.64 14.22 7.81
CA LYS A 121 4.43 14.42 9.26
C LYS A 121 5.64 14.91 10.04
N GLN A 122 6.86 14.50 9.66
CA GLN A 122 8.09 14.77 10.43
C GLN A 122 8.82 16.03 9.95
N ARG A 123 8.16 17.17 9.90
CA ARG A 123 8.69 18.43 9.32
C ARG A 123 10.05 18.89 9.90
N LYS A 124 10.29 18.72 11.22
CA LYS A 124 11.56 19.08 11.84
C LYS A 124 12.71 18.17 11.40
N LEU A 125 12.49 16.85 11.41
CA LEU A 125 13.46 15.86 10.95
C LEU A 125 13.68 15.94 9.43
N LEU A 126 12.64 16.28 8.68
CA LEU A 126 12.75 16.49 7.23
C LEU A 126 13.71 17.62 6.89
N LYS A 127 13.79 18.70 7.69
CA LYS A 127 14.75 19.78 7.46
C LYS A 127 16.20 19.28 7.46
N LEU A 128 16.54 18.36 8.36
CA LEU A 128 17.85 17.72 8.45
C LEU A 128 18.08 16.70 7.31
N TYR A 129 17.05 15.97 6.93
CA TYR A 129 17.13 14.96 5.88
C TYR A 129 17.10 15.56 4.46
N LYS A 130 16.54 16.75 4.29
CA LYS A 130 16.33 17.41 2.99
C LYS A 130 17.56 17.45 2.07
N PRO A 131 18.79 17.78 2.52
CA PRO A 131 19.97 17.75 1.66
C PRO A 131 20.27 16.35 1.13
N LEU A 132 20.18 15.34 2.00
CA LEU A 132 20.42 13.96 1.64
C LEU A 132 19.33 13.40 0.70
N GLN A 133 18.06 13.77 0.92
CA GLN A 133 16.95 13.43 0.03
C GLN A 133 17.12 14.03 -1.36
N ARG A 134 17.55 15.31 -1.44
CA ARG A 134 17.86 15.95 -2.73
C ARG A 134 19.03 15.27 -3.44
N TRP A 135 20.08 14.93 -2.69
CA TRP A 135 21.18 14.15 -3.24
C TRP A 135 20.69 12.82 -3.82
N LEU A 136 19.83 12.09 -3.12
CA LEU A 136 19.29 10.81 -3.59
C LEU A 136 18.46 10.97 -4.87
N ILE A 137 17.58 11.99 -4.93
CA ILE A 137 16.78 12.32 -6.11
C ILE A 137 17.71 12.61 -7.32
N ASN A 138 18.76 13.41 -7.12
CA ASN A 138 19.70 13.75 -8.20
C ASN A 138 20.55 12.55 -8.61
N ARG A 139 20.95 11.69 -7.65
CA ARG A 139 21.77 10.50 -7.89
C ARG A 139 21.02 9.39 -8.63
N ALA A 140 19.71 9.34 -8.49
CA ALA A 140 18.90 8.29 -9.12
C ALA A 140 18.97 8.40 -10.65
N ASP A 141 19.20 7.27 -11.31
CA ASP A 141 19.13 7.15 -12.77
C ASP A 141 17.66 7.06 -13.23
N VAL A 142 16.80 6.44 -12.42
CA VAL A 142 15.33 6.40 -12.61
C VAL A 142 14.62 6.59 -11.28
N ILE A 143 13.48 7.27 -11.30
CA ILE A 143 12.58 7.43 -10.15
C ILE A 143 11.28 6.72 -10.45
N ILE A 144 10.99 5.69 -9.65
CA ILE A 144 9.82 4.85 -9.79
C ILE A 144 8.74 5.32 -8.82
N GLY A 145 7.53 5.57 -9.29
CA GLY A 145 6.39 5.88 -8.44
C GLY A 145 5.21 4.96 -8.69
N THR A 146 4.33 4.85 -7.72
CA THR A 146 3.24 3.87 -7.74
C THR A 146 2.05 4.28 -8.61
N SER A 147 1.92 5.57 -8.94
CA SER A 147 0.91 6.09 -9.87
C SER A 147 1.38 7.36 -10.59
N PRO A 148 0.91 7.63 -11.82
CA PRO A 148 1.25 8.85 -12.53
C PRO A 148 0.78 10.11 -11.81
N VAL A 149 -0.38 10.05 -11.16
CA VAL A 149 -0.96 11.16 -10.39
C VAL A 149 -0.05 11.55 -9.25
N TYR A 150 0.45 10.57 -8.50
CA TYR A 150 1.34 10.79 -7.37
C TYR A 150 2.70 11.36 -7.79
N LEU A 151 3.28 10.82 -8.88
CA LEU A 151 4.55 11.31 -9.43
C LEU A 151 4.47 12.79 -9.84
N LYS A 152 3.39 13.18 -10.52
CA LYS A 152 3.16 14.57 -10.95
C LYS A 152 2.89 15.51 -9.78
N ALA A 153 2.21 15.04 -8.73
CA ALA A 153 1.80 15.88 -7.61
C ALA A 153 2.90 16.09 -6.56
N SER A 154 3.91 15.21 -6.49
CA SER A 154 4.99 15.34 -5.50
C SER A 154 5.82 16.59 -5.75
N PRO A 155 5.90 17.55 -4.79
CA PRO A 155 6.69 18.76 -4.94
C PRO A 155 8.20 18.49 -5.01
N TRP A 156 8.63 17.30 -4.57
CA TRP A 156 10.02 16.88 -4.61
C TRP A 156 10.49 16.39 -5.97
N LEU A 157 9.56 15.95 -6.81
CA LEU A 157 9.85 15.37 -8.12
C LEU A 157 9.57 16.31 -9.28
N ARG A 158 9.16 17.56 -9.01
CA ARG A 158 8.77 18.55 -10.03
C ARG A 158 9.85 18.75 -11.10
N ASP A 159 11.10 18.88 -10.68
CA ASP A 159 12.23 19.25 -11.55
C ASP A 159 12.93 18.02 -12.17
N VAL A 160 12.40 16.82 -11.97
CA VAL A 160 12.99 15.55 -12.41
C VAL A 160 11.96 14.60 -13.04
N GLN A 161 10.91 15.18 -13.63
CA GLN A 161 9.82 14.41 -14.25
C GLN A 161 10.29 13.56 -15.44
N ASP A 162 11.33 14.00 -16.13
CA ASP A 162 11.98 13.34 -17.27
C ASP A 162 12.52 11.95 -16.94
N LYS A 163 12.92 11.71 -15.69
CA LYS A 163 13.39 10.41 -15.22
C LYS A 163 12.41 9.65 -14.33
N THR A 164 11.14 10.07 -14.30
CA THR A 164 10.09 9.36 -13.56
C THR A 164 9.40 8.30 -14.40
N VAL A 165 9.11 7.15 -13.80
CA VAL A 165 8.36 6.07 -14.41
C VAL A 165 7.33 5.51 -13.43
N CYS A 166 6.16 5.14 -13.94
CA CYS A 166 5.12 4.52 -13.12
C CYS A 166 5.30 3.00 -13.07
N LEU A 167 5.41 2.46 -11.86
CA LEU A 167 5.32 1.03 -11.55
C LEU A 167 4.17 0.82 -10.56
N PRO A 168 2.98 0.46 -11.01
CA PRO A 168 1.87 0.15 -10.11
C PRO A 168 2.24 -0.99 -9.16
N ILE A 169 1.79 -0.89 -7.91
CA ILE A 169 1.94 -2.00 -6.98
C ILE A 169 1.03 -3.15 -7.45
N GLY A 170 1.57 -4.35 -7.45
CA GLY A 170 0.85 -5.57 -7.73
C GLY A 170 0.82 -6.49 -6.53
N VAL A 171 -0.27 -7.23 -6.37
CA VAL A 171 -0.47 -8.25 -5.33
C VAL A 171 -0.83 -9.59 -5.96
N VAL A 172 -0.68 -10.67 -5.21
CA VAL A 172 -1.25 -11.97 -5.55
C VAL A 172 -2.78 -11.86 -5.40
N PRO A 173 -3.59 -12.47 -6.29
CA PRO A 173 -5.04 -12.47 -6.09
C PRO A 173 -5.39 -13.08 -4.75
N LEU A 174 -6.43 -12.53 -4.12
CA LEU A 174 -6.92 -13.09 -2.87
C LEU A 174 -7.46 -14.51 -3.10
N ASP A 175 -6.98 -15.43 -2.29
CA ASP A 175 -7.58 -16.75 -2.14
C ASP A 175 -8.74 -16.63 -1.14
N VAL A 176 -9.96 -16.50 -1.67
CA VAL A 176 -11.13 -16.21 -0.87
C VAL A 176 -11.49 -17.42 0.00
N ASP A 177 -11.59 -17.23 1.30
CA ASP A 177 -12.17 -18.21 2.23
C ASP A 177 -13.68 -18.32 1.99
N VAL A 178 -14.05 -19.29 1.16
CA VAL A 178 -15.45 -19.49 0.72
C VAL A 178 -16.36 -19.89 1.88
N GLU A 179 -15.89 -20.71 2.80
CA GLU A 179 -16.67 -21.16 3.96
C GLU A 179 -16.89 -20.02 4.94
N GLY A 180 -15.83 -19.29 5.27
CA GLY A 180 -15.93 -18.09 6.11
C GLY A 180 -16.80 -17.01 5.49
N ALA A 181 -16.72 -16.81 4.17
CA ALA A 181 -17.57 -15.86 3.45
C ALA A 181 -19.04 -16.29 3.48
N ALA A 182 -19.36 -17.59 3.34
CA ALA A 182 -20.73 -18.10 3.43
C ALA A 182 -21.30 -17.92 4.85
N ALA A 183 -20.52 -18.18 5.89
CA ALA A 183 -20.92 -17.95 7.27
C ALA A 183 -21.25 -16.49 7.54
N LEU A 184 -20.40 -15.55 7.06
CA LEU A 184 -20.64 -14.12 7.17
C LEU A 184 -21.89 -13.68 6.38
N ARG A 185 -22.16 -14.26 5.22
CA ARG A 185 -23.38 -13.97 4.45
C ARG A 185 -24.63 -14.42 5.20
N GLU A 186 -24.59 -15.54 5.91
CA GLU A 186 -25.73 -15.98 6.74
C GLU A 186 -25.89 -15.09 7.98
N GLU A 187 -24.78 -14.67 8.66
CA GLU A 187 -24.81 -13.73 9.78
C GLU A 187 -25.47 -12.39 9.38
N TYR A 188 -25.13 -11.87 8.18
CA TYR A 188 -25.66 -10.60 7.66
C TYR A 188 -26.73 -10.84 6.58
N LYS A 189 -27.55 -11.88 6.72
CA LYS A 189 -28.59 -12.24 5.75
C LYS A 189 -29.54 -11.07 5.45
N GLY A 190 -29.73 -10.81 4.15
CA GLY A 190 -30.56 -9.71 3.66
C GLY A 190 -29.91 -8.33 3.75
N LYS A 191 -28.65 -8.23 4.19
CA LYS A 191 -27.90 -6.97 4.24
C LYS A 191 -26.97 -6.83 3.02
N LYS A 192 -26.82 -5.60 2.57
CA LYS A 192 -25.78 -5.16 1.66
C LYS A 192 -24.52 -4.82 2.49
N ILE A 193 -23.46 -5.61 2.31
CA ILE A 193 -22.26 -5.54 3.14
C ILE A 193 -21.24 -4.61 2.51
N ILE A 194 -20.92 -3.49 3.16
CA ILE A 194 -19.84 -2.58 2.81
C ILE A 194 -18.66 -2.88 3.72
N PHE A 195 -17.54 -3.30 3.15
CA PHE A 195 -16.33 -3.61 3.92
C PHE A 195 -15.28 -2.52 3.78
N SER A 196 -14.55 -2.26 4.84
CA SER A 196 -13.38 -1.37 4.84
C SER A 196 -12.30 -1.94 5.75
N LEU A 197 -11.04 -1.86 5.33
CA LEU A 197 -9.91 -2.47 6.04
C LEU A 197 -8.74 -1.49 6.19
N GLY A 198 -8.19 -1.41 7.40
CA GLY A 198 -6.95 -0.70 7.66
C GLY A 198 -6.83 -0.14 9.07
N ARG A 199 -5.67 0.47 9.35
CA ARG A 199 -5.38 1.04 10.67
C ARG A 199 -6.39 2.14 11.05
N LEU A 200 -6.91 2.10 12.26
CA LEU A 200 -7.83 3.11 12.79
C LEU A 200 -7.05 4.39 13.19
N VAL A 201 -6.76 5.22 12.17
CA VAL A 201 -5.96 6.46 12.28
C VAL A 201 -6.65 7.61 11.52
N PRO A 202 -6.40 8.88 11.88
CA PRO A 202 -7.17 10.03 11.35
C PRO A 202 -7.22 10.14 9.83
N TYR A 203 -6.11 9.80 9.14
CA TYR A 203 -6.06 9.94 7.69
C TYR A 203 -6.89 8.89 6.92
N LYS A 204 -7.33 7.82 7.56
CA LYS A 204 -8.21 6.79 6.97
C LYS A 204 -9.67 7.24 6.87
N GLY A 205 -10.08 8.28 7.61
CA GLY A 205 -11.37 8.91 7.44
C GLY A 205 -12.58 8.10 7.90
N TYR A 206 -12.39 7.07 8.72
CA TYR A 206 -13.47 6.17 9.18
C TYR A 206 -14.66 6.90 9.82
N LYS A 207 -14.43 8.05 10.45
CA LYS A 207 -15.53 8.86 10.98
C LYS A 207 -16.56 9.26 9.91
N TYR A 208 -16.11 9.55 8.69
CA TYR A 208 -17.00 9.91 7.59
C TYR A 208 -17.70 8.67 7.01
N LEU A 209 -17.03 7.51 7.03
CA LEU A 209 -17.66 6.24 6.67
C LEU A 209 -18.74 5.85 7.68
N ILE A 210 -18.51 6.02 8.98
CA ILE A 210 -19.52 5.81 10.03
C ILE A 210 -20.70 6.77 9.83
N ASP A 211 -20.44 8.06 9.64
CA ASP A 211 -21.49 9.05 9.41
C ASP A 211 -22.32 8.77 8.15
N SER A 212 -21.75 8.11 7.13
CA SER A 212 -22.50 7.75 5.92
C SER A 212 -23.65 6.78 6.20
N ALA A 213 -23.56 5.96 7.26
CA ALA A 213 -24.63 5.06 7.67
C ALA A 213 -25.94 5.75 8.08
N ARG A 214 -25.88 7.05 8.42
CA ARG A 214 -27.09 7.87 8.69
C ARG A 214 -27.96 8.08 7.46
N HIS A 215 -27.35 7.99 6.26
CA HIS A 215 -28.01 8.17 4.97
C HIS A 215 -28.42 6.85 4.31
N LEU A 216 -28.18 5.72 4.98
CA LEU A 216 -28.53 4.37 4.54
C LEU A 216 -29.69 3.82 5.36
N ASP A 217 -30.54 3.02 4.75
CA ASP A 217 -31.58 2.29 5.46
C ASP A 217 -31.03 1.03 6.18
N ASN A 218 -31.94 0.23 6.74
CA ASN A 218 -31.54 -0.94 7.53
C ASN A 218 -31.13 -2.16 6.67
N SER A 219 -31.19 -2.06 5.33
CA SER A 219 -30.68 -3.12 4.45
C SER A 219 -29.15 -3.06 4.27
N TYR A 220 -28.49 -2.06 4.84
CA TYR A 220 -27.03 -1.90 4.75
C TYR A 220 -26.33 -2.19 6.07
N VAL A 221 -25.13 -2.75 5.97
CA VAL A 221 -24.19 -2.88 7.10
C VAL A 221 -22.79 -2.47 6.65
N ILE A 222 -22.09 -1.70 7.48
CA ILE A 222 -20.71 -1.28 7.28
C ILE A 222 -19.80 -2.01 8.27
N LEU A 223 -18.88 -2.80 7.76
CA LEU A 223 -17.94 -3.61 8.53
C LEU A 223 -16.53 -3.02 8.39
N ILE A 224 -15.92 -2.62 9.51
CA ILE A 224 -14.62 -1.94 9.52
C ILE A 224 -13.60 -2.82 10.26
N GLY A 225 -12.69 -3.46 9.50
CA GLY A 225 -11.59 -4.25 10.03
C GLY A 225 -10.35 -3.41 10.31
N GLY A 226 -9.65 -3.73 11.38
CA GLY A 226 -8.38 -3.16 11.76
C GLY A 226 -8.32 -2.59 13.18
N GLY A 227 -7.10 -2.38 13.65
CA GLY A 227 -6.81 -1.79 14.96
C GLY A 227 -6.18 -0.42 14.87
N GLY A 228 -6.17 0.32 15.97
CA GLY A 228 -5.48 1.61 16.03
C GLY A 228 -5.98 2.55 17.13
N PRO A 229 -5.32 3.70 17.28
CA PRO A 229 -5.60 4.63 18.39
C PRO A 229 -6.99 5.27 18.35
N LEU A 230 -7.70 5.19 17.22
CA LEU A 230 -9.06 5.73 17.11
C LEU A 230 -10.15 4.72 17.44
N LYS A 231 -9.83 3.49 17.91
CA LYS A 231 -10.86 2.47 18.21
C LYS A 231 -11.93 3.02 19.16
N THR A 232 -11.54 3.54 20.32
CA THR A 232 -12.48 4.08 21.32
C THR A 232 -13.28 5.27 20.79
N PRO A 233 -12.67 6.34 20.22
CA PRO A 233 -13.44 7.45 19.65
C PRO A 233 -14.42 7.05 18.54
N LEU A 234 -14.12 6.03 17.74
CA LEU A 234 -15.02 5.56 16.69
C LEU A 234 -16.17 4.72 17.26
N LEU A 235 -15.95 3.94 18.32
CA LEU A 235 -17.03 3.24 19.04
C LEU A 235 -17.98 4.24 19.69
N GLU A 236 -17.47 5.25 20.38
CA GLU A 236 -18.26 6.34 20.96
C GLU A 236 -19.10 7.08 19.89
N GLN A 237 -18.51 7.31 18.71
CA GLN A 237 -19.25 7.91 17.59
C GLN A 237 -20.42 7.02 17.13
N ILE A 238 -20.21 5.72 17.00
CA ILE A 238 -21.26 4.75 16.61
C ILE A 238 -22.39 4.76 17.64
N GLU A 239 -22.07 4.67 18.93
CA GLU A 239 -23.02 4.64 20.02
C GLU A 239 -23.82 5.95 20.12
N ASN A 240 -23.13 7.10 20.18
CA ASN A 240 -23.77 8.41 20.27
C ASN A 240 -24.64 8.74 19.04
N SER A 241 -24.44 8.04 17.94
CA SER A 241 -25.20 8.22 16.70
C SER A 241 -26.33 7.21 16.52
N GLY A 242 -26.48 6.22 17.42
CA GLY A 242 -27.45 5.14 17.28
C GLY A 242 -27.23 4.26 16.06
N LEU A 243 -25.97 4.02 15.70
CA LEU A 243 -25.61 3.28 14.48
C LEU A 243 -25.10 1.86 14.73
N GLN A 244 -25.28 1.33 15.94
CA GLN A 244 -24.72 0.03 16.37
C GLN A 244 -25.22 -1.14 15.50
N ASP A 245 -26.43 -1.04 14.93
CA ASP A 245 -27.01 -2.07 14.07
C ASP A 245 -26.53 -1.98 12.61
N LYS A 246 -25.94 -0.83 12.22
CA LYS A 246 -25.50 -0.55 10.86
C LYS A 246 -23.98 -0.54 10.71
N VAL A 247 -23.21 -0.33 11.78
CA VAL A 247 -21.76 -0.20 11.73
C VAL A 247 -21.10 -1.06 12.80
N LYS A 248 -20.16 -1.89 12.40
CA LYS A 248 -19.39 -2.75 13.30
C LYS A 248 -17.88 -2.49 13.15
N LEU A 249 -17.17 -2.29 14.27
CA LEU A 249 -15.70 -2.32 14.31
C LEU A 249 -15.26 -3.74 14.67
N LEU A 250 -14.67 -4.43 13.70
CA LEU A 250 -14.30 -5.85 13.81
C LEU A 250 -13.02 -6.09 14.62
N GLY A 251 -12.21 -5.03 14.84
CA GLY A 251 -10.88 -5.19 15.43
C GLY A 251 -9.84 -5.69 14.44
N PHE A 252 -8.75 -6.25 14.95
CA PHE A 252 -7.74 -6.88 14.13
C PHE A 252 -8.29 -8.17 13.53
N LEU A 253 -8.08 -8.36 12.25
CA LEU A 253 -8.47 -9.56 11.51
C LEU A 253 -7.23 -10.36 11.12
N SER A 254 -7.28 -11.67 11.24
CA SER A 254 -6.30 -12.59 10.66
C SER A 254 -6.39 -12.61 9.13
N ASP A 255 -5.40 -13.17 8.47
CA ASP A 255 -5.37 -13.23 7.00
C ASP A 255 -6.56 -14.03 6.44
N SER A 256 -6.97 -15.13 7.11
CA SER A 256 -8.16 -15.91 6.74
C SER A 256 -9.45 -15.09 6.91
N GLU A 257 -9.62 -14.39 8.04
CA GLU A 257 -10.78 -13.53 8.24
C GLU A 257 -10.83 -12.41 7.19
N VAL A 258 -9.70 -11.81 6.84
CA VAL A 258 -9.63 -10.78 5.79
C VAL A 258 -10.16 -11.33 4.47
N THR A 259 -9.74 -12.54 4.05
CA THR A 259 -10.20 -13.14 2.79
C THR A 259 -11.68 -13.53 2.84
N ALA A 260 -12.20 -13.98 4.01
CA ALA A 260 -13.63 -14.21 4.22
C ALA A 260 -14.45 -12.92 4.07
N TYR A 261 -14.03 -11.81 4.71
CA TYR A 261 -14.73 -10.53 4.60
C TYR A 261 -14.71 -9.97 3.17
N PHE A 262 -13.60 -10.09 2.44
CA PHE A 262 -13.57 -9.74 1.03
C PHE A 262 -14.48 -10.63 0.19
N GLY A 263 -14.56 -11.91 0.47
CA GLY A 263 -15.51 -12.82 -0.18
C GLY A 263 -16.96 -12.45 0.10
N ALA A 264 -17.28 -12.16 1.36
CA ALA A 264 -18.63 -11.86 1.80
C ALA A 264 -19.13 -10.47 1.42
N CYS A 265 -18.29 -9.45 1.33
CA CYS A 265 -18.77 -8.08 1.07
C CYS A 265 -19.34 -7.91 -0.34
N ASP A 266 -20.26 -6.97 -0.49
CA ASP A 266 -20.78 -6.54 -1.78
C ASP A 266 -19.89 -5.43 -2.38
N LEU A 267 -19.30 -4.59 -1.53
CA LEU A 267 -18.53 -3.43 -1.94
C LEU A 267 -17.40 -3.14 -0.94
N PHE A 268 -16.26 -2.71 -1.44
CA PHE A 268 -15.17 -2.22 -0.62
C PHE A 268 -15.15 -0.68 -0.57
N CYS A 269 -15.01 -0.10 0.63
CA CYS A 269 -14.91 1.33 0.80
C CYS A 269 -13.54 1.77 1.32
N MET A 270 -12.92 2.75 0.64
CA MET A 270 -11.70 3.42 1.07
C MET A 270 -11.94 4.90 1.33
N SER A 271 -12.34 5.25 2.54
CA SER A 271 -12.75 6.61 2.97
C SER A 271 -11.60 7.55 3.35
N SER A 272 -10.35 7.27 2.94
CA SER A 272 -9.16 8.04 3.31
C SER A 272 -9.26 9.51 2.91
N VAL A 273 -8.66 10.43 3.71
CA VAL A 273 -8.89 11.88 3.54
C VAL A 273 -7.64 12.72 3.32
N TYR A 274 -6.45 12.13 3.36
CA TYR A 274 -5.18 12.84 3.17
C TYR A 274 -4.24 12.10 2.22
N ALA A 275 -3.45 12.85 1.45
CA ALA A 275 -2.47 12.32 0.48
C ALA A 275 -1.30 11.52 1.08
N THR A 276 -1.28 11.33 2.41
CA THR A 276 -0.40 10.34 3.06
C THR A 276 -0.68 8.91 2.58
N VAL A 277 -1.86 8.68 1.99
CA VAL A 277 -2.18 7.44 1.29
C VAL A 277 -1.84 7.65 -0.18
N ALA A 278 -0.72 7.09 -0.61
CA ALA A 278 -0.23 7.30 -1.98
C ALA A 278 -0.91 6.39 -3.00
N PHE A 279 -1.35 5.19 -2.62
CA PHE A 279 -1.87 4.18 -3.56
C PHE A 279 -3.12 3.46 -3.02
N GLY A 280 -3.03 2.81 -1.87
CA GLY A 280 -4.14 2.07 -1.27
C GLY A 280 -4.24 0.63 -1.76
N ILE A 281 -3.27 -0.21 -1.37
CA ILE A 281 -3.14 -1.63 -1.76
C ILE A 281 -4.45 -2.40 -1.53
N VAL A 282 -5.14 -2.14 -0.43
CA VAL A 282 -6.41 -2.81 -0.09
C VAL A 282 -7.52 -2.66 -1.17
N GLN A 283 -7.44 -1.64 -2.03
CA GLN A 283 -8.38 -1.51 -3.16
C GLN A 283 -8.14 -2.58 -4.21
N ILE A 284 -6.86 -2.86 -4.52
CA ILE A 284 -6.53 -3.89 -5.51
C ILE A 284 -6.74 -5.30 -4.95
N GLU A 285 -6.67 -5.48 -3.64
CA GLU A 285 -7.11 -6.71 -2.98
C GLU A 285 -8.63 -6.91 -3.17
N ALA A 286 -9.44 -5.88 -2.93
CA ALA A 286 -10.88 -5.93 -3.21
C ALA A 286 -11.17 -6.23 -4.69
N MET A 287 -10.49 -5.56 -5.62
CA MET A 287 -10.64 -5.76 -7.06
C MET A 287 -10.27 -7.19 -7.48
N SER A 288 -9.27 -7.82 -6.83
CA SER A 288 -8.89 -9.22 -7.11
C SER A 288 -10.00 -10.20 -6.72
N ALA A 289 -10.82 -9.82 -5.74
CA ALA A 289 -12.03 -10.57 -5.34
C ALA A 289 -13.29 -10.13 -6.14
N GLY A 290 -13.13 -9.35 -7.21
CA GLY A 290 -14.23 -8.86 -8.04
C GLY A 290 -15.14 -7.85 -7.33
N LYS A 291 -14.67 -7.15 -6.29
CA LYS A 291 -15.51 -6.20 -5.55
C LYS A 291 -15.40 -4.80 -6.11
N PRO A 292 -16.54 -4.15 -6.45
CA PRO A 292 -16.55 -2.72 -6.76
C PRO A 292 -15.97 -1.89 -5.62
N VAL A 293 -15.34 -0.77 -5.95
CA VAL A 293 -14.70 0.09 -4.95
C VAL A 293 -15.35 1.46 -4.90
N VAL A 294 -15.70 1.92 -3.69
CA VAL A 294 -15.94 3.34 -3.44
C VAL A 294 -14.75 3.93 -2.72
N ALA A 295 -14.12 4.93 -3.32
CA ALA A 295 -12.93 5.57 -2.78
C ALA A 295 -13.06 7.09 -2.78
N THR A 296 -12.14 7.77 -2.11
CA THR A 296 -12.11 9.23 -2.06
C THR A 296 -11.13 9.80 -3.09
N LYS A 297 -11.52 10.89 -3.76
CA LYS A 297 -10.68 11.63 -4.72
C LYS A 297 -9.76 12.59 -3.97
N ILE A 298 -8.70 12.04 -3.37
CA ILE A 298 -7.74 12.84 -2.61
C ILE A 298 -6.80 13.55 -3.59
N PRO A 299 -6.72 14.91 -3.58
CA PRO A 299 -5.80 15.63 -4.45
C PRO A 299 -4.35 15.17 -4.28
N GLY A 300 -3.67 14.86 -5.39
CA GLY A 300 -2.30 14.41 -5.42
C GLY A 300 -2.04 12.97 -4.94
N SER A 301 -3.09 12.21 -4.64
CA SER A 301 -2.99 10.80 -4.27
C SER A 301 -3.31 9.88 -5.46
N GLY A 302 -2.66 8.71 -5.51
CA GLY A 302 -2.99 7.68 -6.49
C GLY A 302 -4.27 6.89 -6.19
N VAL A 303 -4.94 7.12 -5.05
CA VAL A 303 -6.16 6.39 -4.65
C VAL A 303 -7.23 6.41 -5.74
N SER A 304 -7.54 7.59 -6.28
CA SER A 304 -8.54 7.75 -7.34
C SER A 304 -8.06 7.32 -8.73
N TRP A 305 -6.76 7.07 -8.91
CA TRP A 305 -6.23 6.47 -10.11
C TRP A 305 -6.30 4.93 -10.04
N VAL A 306 -6.06 4.36 -8.87
CA VAL A 306 -6.24 2.92 -8.64
C VAL A 306 -7.70 2.54 -8.87
N ASN A 307 -8.64 3.26 -8.23
CA ASN A 307 -10.06 3.11 -8.48
C ASN A 307 -10.49 4.04 -9.62
N ALA A 308 -10.58 3.52 -10.84
CA ALA A 308 -11.02 4.30 -12.00
C ALA A 308 -12.50 4.68 -11.87
N HIS A 309 -12.75 6.00 -11.75
CA HIS A 309 -14.09 6.54 -11.53
C HIS A 309 -15.04 6.21 -12.69
N LYS A 310 -16.19 5.63 -12.38
CA LYS A 310 -17.22 5.15 -13.32
C LYS A 310 -16.78 3.95 -14.20
N GLU A 311 -15.65 3.32 -13.83
CA GLU A 311 -15.18 2.07 -14.42
C GLU A 311 -15.14 0.97 -13.36
N SER A 312 -14.11 0.94 -12.50
CA SER A 312 -13.97 -0.05 -11.42
C SER A 312 -14.71 0.32 -10.12
N GLY A 313 -15.40 1.46 -10.10
CA GLY A 313 -16.15 1.96 -8.96
C GLY A 313 -16.40 3.47 -9.01
N ILE A 314 -16.69 4.06 -7.85
CA ILE A 314 -17.01 5.49 -7.71
C ILE A 314 -16.00 6.18 -6.80
N ASN A 315 -15.49 7.33 -7.25
CA ASN A 315 -14.68 8.23 -6.41
C ASN A 315 -15.53 9.44 -5.97
N VAL A 316 -15.51 9.71 -4.69
CA VAL A 316 -16.23 10.85 -4.08
C VAL A 316 -15.27 11.85 -3.44
N GLU A 317 -15.71 13.06 -3.17
CA GLU A 317 -14.88 14.03 -2.45
C GLU A 317 -14.57 13.54 -1.02
N PRO A 318 -13.35 13.78 -0.51
CA PRO A 318 -13.00 13.41 0.85
C PRO A 318 -13.86 14.16 1.88
N LYS A 319 -14.18 13.48 2.99
CA LYS A 319 -14.97 14.02 4.11
C LYS A 319 -16.45 14.27 3.80
N ASP A 320 -16.98 13.70 2.75
CA ASP A 320 -18.39 13.79 2.37
C ASP A 320 -19.09 12.44 2.62
N SER A 321 -19.77 12.35 3.76
CA SER A 321 -20.49 11.15 4.19
C SER A 321 -21.74 10.89 3.34
N ALA A 322 -22.41 11.95 2.88
CA ALA A 322 -23.59 11.83 2.03
C ALA A 322 -23.22 11.31 0.64
N ALA A 323 -22.11 11.82 0.07
CA ALA A 323 -21.59 11.33 -1.21
C ALA A 323 -21.14 9.86 -1.14
N LEU A 324 -20.55 9.42 -0.01
CA LEU A 324 -20.24 8.00 0.21
C LEU A 324 -21.52 7.16 0.15
N ALA A 325 -22.54 7.52 0.91
CA ALA A 325 -23.82 6.79 0.95
C ALA A 325 -24.50 6.76 -0.43
N LEU A 326 -24.50 7.88 -1.17
CA LEU A 326 -25.05 7.94 -2.51
C LEU A 326 -24.30 7.00 -3.48
N ALA A 327 -22.96 6.94 -3.36
CA ALA A 327 -22.13 6.04 -4.17
C ALA A 327 -22.42 4.57 -3.86
N PHE A 328 -22.61 4.21 -2.59
CA PHE A 328 -23.02 2.86 -2.19
C PHE A 328 -24.36 2.46 -2.80
N LYS A 329 -25.38 3.32 -2.64
CA LYS A 329 -26.72 3.09 -3.23
C LYS A 329 -26.63 2.91 -4.73
N ARG A 330 -25.93 3.81 -5.43
CA ARG A 330 -25.80 3.76 -6.89
C ARG A 330 -25.20 2.44 -7.39
N ILE A 331 -24.28 1.85 -6.65
CA ILE A 331 -23.69 0.56 -7.04
C ILE A 331 -24.59 -0.60 -6.61
N LEU A 332 -25.14 -0.58 -5.40
CA LEU A 332 -25.77 -1.75 -4.78
C LEU A 332 -27.28 -1.83 -4.97
N GLU A 333 -27.94 -0.82 -5.52
CA GLU A 333 -29.40 -0.82 -5.76
C GLU A 333 -29.78 -1.21 -7.20
N CYS A 334 -28.79 -1.38 -8.09
CA CYS A 334 -29.02 -1.80 -9.48
C CYS A 334 -28.05 -2.93 -9.81
N GLU A 335 -28.56 -4.10 -10.11
CA GLU A 335 -27.79 -5.32 -10.37
C GLU A 335 -26.89 -5.16 -11.61
N ASP A 336 -27.39 -4.57 -12.69
CA ASP A 336 -26.58 -4.32 -13.90
C ASP A 336 -25.40 -3.39 -13.59
N THR A 337 -25.62 -2.36 -12.77
CA THR A 337 -24.58 -1.43 -12.35
C THR A 337 -23.54 -2.14 -11.47
N TYR A 338 -23.99 -2.98 -10.54
CA TYR A 338 -23.11 -3.77 -9.69
C TYR A 338 -22.24 -4.71 -10.53
N ASN A 339 -22.86 -5.48 -11.43
CA ASN A 339 -22.17 -6.44 -12.28
C ASN A 339 -21.14 -5.76 -13.18
N ALA A 340 -21.48 -4.63 -13.79
CA ALA A 340 -20.57 -3.85 -14.63
C ALA A 340 -19.34 -3.37 -13.83
N TYR A 341 -19.53 -2.82 -12.63
CA TYR A 341 -18.41 -2.38 -11.80
C TYR A 341 -17.57 -3.53 -11.25
N SER A 342 -18.19 -4.65 -10.90
CA SER A 342 -17.51 -5.87 -10.45
C SER A 342 -16.61 -6.45 -11.53
N GLU A 343 -17.11 -6.58 -12.75
CA GLU A 343 -16.36 -7.06 -13.91
C GLU A 343 -15.18 -6.13 -14.23
N GLN A 344 -15.44 -4.83 -14.32
CA GLN A 344 -14.41 -3.82 -14.60
C GLN A 344 -13.35 -3.73 -13.49
N ALA A 345 -13.73 -3.89 -12.22
CA ALA A 345 -12.78 -3.96 -11.11
C ALA A 345 -11.87 -5.18 -11.24
N SER A 346 -12.43 -6.35 -11.51
CA SER A 346 -11.68 -7.58 -11.76
C SER A 346 -10.76 -7.44 -12.97
N GLN A 347 -11.26 -6.98 -14.11
CA GLN A 347 -10.47 -6.76 -15.32
C GLN A 347 -9.30 -5.81 -15.08
N ARG A 348 -9.53 -4.69 -14.35
CA ARG A 348 -8.50 -3.73 -13.99
C ARG A 348 -7.41 -4.34 -13.13
N TYR A 349 -7.79 -5.19 -12.15
CA TYR A 349 -6.83 -5.94 -11.35
C TYR A 349 -5.95 -6.83 -12.25
N TRP A 350 -6.54 -7.67 -13.08
CA TRP A 350 -5.81 -8.61 -13.92
C TRP A 350 -4.92 -7.94 -14.97
N THR A 351 -5.30 -6.77 -15.47
CA THR A 351 -4.52 -6.03 -16.47
C THR A 351 -3.39 -5.21 -15.87
N MET A 352 -3.51 -4.71 -14.62
CA MET A 352 -2.58 -3.72 -14.09
C MET A 352 -1.95 -4.06 -12.75
N PHE A 353 -2.62 -4.85 -11.89
CA PHE A 353 -2.29 -4.91 -10.47
C PHE A 353 -1.90 -6.30 -9.97
N THR A 354 -1.67 -7.25 -10.87
CA THR A 354 -1.11 -8.54 -10.46
C THR A 354 0.37 -8.40 -10.08
N LYS A 355 0.83 -9.22 -9.12
CA LYS A 355 2.26 -9.29 -8.76
C LYS A 355 3.13 -9.58 -9.99
N ALA A 356 2.68 -10.46 -10.89
CA ALA A 356 3.39 -10.80 -12.13
C ALA A 356 3.62 -9.55 -13.00
N LYS A 357 2.57 -8.75 -13.25
CA LYS A 357 2.66 -7.49 -14.03
C LYS A 357 3.62 -6.48 -13.40
N MET A 358 3.60 -6.35 -12.06
CA MET A 358 4.56 -5.49 -11.37
C MET A 358 6.01 -5.96 -11.60
N ILE A 359 6.27 -7.26 -11.50
CA ILE A 359 7.62 -7.81 -11.67
C ILE A 359 8.09 -7.68 -13.12
N GLU A 360 7.26 -8.05 -14.11
CA GLU A 360 7.54 -7.89 -15.53
C GLU A 360 7.94 -6.46 -15.87
N LYS A 361 7.11 -5.50 -15.45
CA LYS A 361 7.38 -4.07 -15.67
C LYS A 361 8.64 -3.58 -14.96
N CYS A 362 8.92 -4.10 -13.77
CA CYS A 362 10.15 -3.78 -13.05
C CYS A 362 11.40 -4.27 -13.81
N VAL A 363 11.35 -5.46 -14.42
CA VAL A 363 12.42 -5.98 -15.29
C VAL A 363 12.64 -5.08 -16.51
N GLU A 364 11.55 -4.62 -17.15
CA GLU A 364 11.63 -3.67 -18.28
C GLU A 364 12.33 -2.37 -17.87
N ILE A 365 11.95 -1.81 -16.71
CA ILE A 365 12.59 -0.60 -16.18
C ILE A 365 14.09 -0.81 -15.98
N TYR A 366 14.50 -1.95 -15.41
CA TYR A 366 15.90 -2.23 -15.17
C TYR A 366 16.72 -2.48 -16.46
N LYS A 367 16.10 -3.04 -17.50
CA LYS A 367 16.76 -3.22 -18.80
C LYS A 367 17.05 -1.90 -19.53
N ASN A 368 16.29 -0.85 -19.19
CA ASN A 368 16.41 0.48 -19.79
C ASN A 368 17.37 1.41 -18.99
N LEU A 369 17.99 0.92 -17.92
CA LEU A 369 19.00 1.64 -17.13
C LEU A 369 20.42 1.39 -17.66
#